data_4455bf1b0136527fa4b6ed88dc073eba
#
_entry.id   4455bf1b0136527fa4b6ed88dc073eba
#
_cell.length_a   1.000
_cell.length_b   1.000
_cell.length_c   1.000
_cell.angle_alpha   90.00
_cell.angle_beta   90.00
_cell.angle_gamma   90.00
#
_symmetry.space_group_name_H-M   'P 1'
#
loop_
_entity.id
_entity.type
_entity.pdbx_description
1 polymer ?
#
loop_
_entity_poly.entity_id
_entity_poly.type
_entity_poly.pdbx_seq_one_letter_code
_entity_poly.pdbx_strand_id
1 'polypeptide(L)'
;MSEYYNMVLNEDELKWFFDHIIEKPEPQESYMVCLACRGKILTEEEREYTKVGSRGEMMREELIRTKGGLKQEWNFDIYKQAFYRYNCDKNSLLTSSHVPYPEHAMTVYSVLNPSDEMNCIEDLINEYNTRRRDMTNAARKNSREGIYDSLVKMPKIAEHLKSCHAHNCPRRIWIDFDMDVKKVFRTPEKLDIIQNVIHEEGFKLFGKGNFAILKTSGGFHTLVRKECLKFNPNDFITNVTKTLTDRDYIDVYDEFVINPQRAKEQDKEHPWRVKAPMIPTPGCRQYDSYPVIVNKEDFNEDFNEDSVENITKKLEEKFDIKFVRVDLKNLK
;
A
#
# COMPACT_ATOMS: atom_id res chain seq x y z
N MET A 1 23.21 -10.68 -25.40
CA MET A 1 21.99 -11.18 -24.71
C MET A 1 21.33 -9.97 -24.12
N SER A 2 20.04 -9.75 -24.36
CA SER A 2 19.29 -8.71 -23.69
C SER A 2 19.14 -9.10 -22.21
N GLU A 3 19.46 -8.19 -21.31
CA GLU A 3 19.25 -8.38 -19.88
C GLU A 3 17.84 -7.90 -19.52
N TYR A 4 17.13 -8.70 -18.73
CA TYR A 4 15.79 -8.37 -18.25
C TYR A 4 15.80 -8.03 -16.77
N TYR A 5 14.95 -7.10 -16.39
CA TYR A 5 14.63 -6.88 -14.99
C TYR A 5 13.81 -8.06 -14.46
N ASN A 6 14.10 -8.51 -13.25
CA ASN A 6 13.30 -9.50 -12.54
C ASN A 6 12.59 -8.84 -11.35
N MET A 7 11.31 -8.53 -11.50
CA MET A 7 10.54 -7.80 -10.51
C MET A 7 9.61 -8.69 -9.67
N VAL A 8 9.22 -9.86 -10.17
CA VAL A 8 8.51 -10.88 -9.39
C VAL A 8 9.54 -11.91 -8.94
N LEU A 9 9.86 -11.92 -7.65
CA LEU A 9 10.88 -12.79 -7.05
C LEU A 9 10.30 -14.03 -6.39
N ASN A 10 9.05 -13.94 -5.89
CA ASN A 10 8.34 -15.05 -5.27
C ASN A 10 6.85 -14.97 -5.63
N GLU A 11 6.43 -15.81 -6.59
CA GLU A 11 5.04 -15.84 -7.06
C GLU A 11 4.08 -16.40 -5.99
N ASP A 12 4.53 -17.33 -5.14
CA ASP A 12 3.69 -17.90 -4.08
C ASP A 12 3.34 -16.84 -3.02
N GLU A 13 4.29 -15.95 -2.71
CA GLU A 13 4.06 -14.81 -1.81
C GLU A 13 3.06 -13.81 -2.40
N LEU A 14 3.22 -13.49 -3.69
CA LEU A 14 2.30 -12.63 -4.41
C LEU A 14 0.91 -13.24 -4.52
N LYS A 15 0.83 -14.57 -4.73
CA LYS A 15 -0.44 -15.29 -4.78
C LYS A 15 -1.12 -15.31 -3.43
N TRP A 16 -0.39 -15.56 -2.35
CA TRP A 16 -0.96 -15.50 -1.00
C TRP A 16 -1.55 -14.12 -0.69
N PHE A 17 -0.82 -13.06 -1.05
CA PHE A 17 -1.28 -11.69 -0.88
C PHE A 17 -2.57 -11.42 -1.68
N PHE A 18 -2.63 -11.91 -2.92
CA PHE A 18 -3.84 -11.82 -3.74
C PHE A 18 -5.03 -12.56 -3.11
N ASP A 19 -4.82 -13.79 -2.67
CA ASP A 19 -5.89 -14.66 -2.16
C ASP A 19 -6.50 -14.16 -0.84
N HIS A 20 -5.72 -13.47 0.01
CA HIS A 20 -6.14 -13.11 1.38
C HIS A 20 -6.34 -11.61 1.61
N ILE A 21 -5.68 -10.76 0.82
CA ILE A 21 -5.67 -9.31 1.05
C ILE A 21 -6.39 -8.55 -0.07
N ILE A 22 -6.22 -8.98 -1.32
CA ILE A 22 -6.73 -8.25 -2.48
C ILE A 22 -8.17 -8.70 -2.78
N GLU A 23 -9.10 -7.79 -2.61
CA GLU A 23 -10.50 -8.06 -2.95
C GLU A 23 -10.79 -7.77 -4.44
N LYS A 24 -11.83 -8.41 -4.96
CA LYS A 24 -12.31 -8.14 -6.32
C LYS A 24 -12.74 -6.68 -6.43
N PRO A 25 -12.18 -5.89 -7.37
CA PRO A 25 -12.63 -4.53 -7.60
C PRO A 25 -14.03 -4.50 -8.24
N GLU A 26 -14.83 -3.51 -7.87
CA GLU A 26 -16.08 -3.21 -8.55
C GLU A 26 -15.81 -2.76 -10.00
N PRO A 27 -16.82 -2.77 -10.90
CA PRO A 27 -16.62 -2.42 -12.32
C PRO A 27 -15.98 -1.05 -12.57
N GLN A 28 -16.21 -0.08 -11.67
CA GLN A 28 -15.65 1.26 -11.73
C GLN A 28 -14.34 1.42 -10.95
N GLU A 29 -13.88 0.36 -10.30
CA GLU A 29 -12.68 0.39 -9.47
C GLU A 29 -11.48 -0.25 -10.15
N SER A 30 -10.30 0.17 -9.73
CA SER A 30 -9.02 -0.40 -10.15
C SER A 30 -8.00 -0.41 -9.02
N TYR A 31 -7.05 -1.35 -9.09
CA TYR A 31 -5.82 -1.30 -8.30
C TYR A 31 -4.72 -0.65 -9.13
N MET A 32 -3.89 0.16 -8.49
CA MET A 32 -2.69 0.71 -9.12
C MET A 32 -1.47 -0.02 -8.59
N VAL A 33 -0.60 -0.43 -9.50
CA VAL A 33 0.74 -0.92 -9.20
C VAL A 33 1.77 -0.04 -9.86
N CYS A 34 2.93 0.12 -9.25
CA CYS A 34 3.98 0.95 -9.82
C CYS A 34 5.37 0.42 -9.52
N LEU A 35 6.26 0.71 -10.46
CA LEU A 35 7.68 0.46 -10.35
C LEU A 35 8.39 1.78 -10.06
N ALA A 36 9.19 1.82 -8.99
CA ALA A 36 9.96 2.99 -8.60
C ALA A 36 11.43 2.66 -8.39
N CYS A 37 12.31 3.58 -8.79
CA CYS A 37 13.70 3.59 -8.37
C CYS A 37 13.85 4.48 -7.13
N ARG A 38 14.43 3.93 -6.07
CA ARG A 38 14.56 4.61 -4.77
C ARG A 38 15.92 5.31 -4.68
N GLY A 39 15.93 6.62 -4.89
CA GLY A 39 17.18 7.42 -4.90
C GLY A 39 18.00 7.34 -3.60
N LYS A 40 17.37 7.07 -2.45
CA LYS A 40 18.09 6.88 -1.17
C LYS A 40 18.91 5.59 -1.10
N ILE A 41 18.70 4.65 -2.02
CA ILE A 41 19.42 3.38 -2.09
C ILE A 41 20.63 3.49 -3.03
N LEU A 42 20.54 4.37 -4.02
CA LEU A 42 21.62 4.60 -4.98
C LEU A 42 22.88 5.14 -4.27
N THR A 43 24.03 4.63 -4.68
CA THR A 43 25.32 5.21 -4.33
C THR A 43 25.47 6.61 -4.96
N GLU A 44 26.46 7.38 -4.52
CA GLU A 44 26.73 8.70 -5.12
C GLU A 44 27.08 8.59 -6.60
N GLU A 45 27.91 7.62 -6.97
CA GLU A 45 28.26 7.31 -8.35
C GLU A 45 27.04 6.96 -9.20
N GLU A 46 26.16 6.09 -8.68
CA GLU A 46 24.93 5.72 -9.38
C GLU A 46 23.98 6.91 -9.57
N ARG A 47 23.85 7.78 -8.57
CA ARG A 47 23.08 9.02 -8.71
C ARG A 47 23.68 9.95 -9.75
N GLU A 48 25.00 10.00 -9.84
CA GLU A 48 25.69 10.83 -10.79
C GLU A 48 25.42 10.39 -12.24
N TYR A 49 25.53 9.09 -12.55
CA TYR A 49 25.29 8.63 -13.93
C TYR A 49 23.80 8.46 -14.27
N THR A 50 22.94 8.08 -13.31
CA THR A 50 21.49 7.92 -13.57
C THR A 50 20.73 9.24 -13.56
N LYS A 51 21.24 10.27 -12.87
CA LYS A 51 20.55 11.54 -12.58
C LYS A 51 19.27 11.39 -11.76
N VAL A 52 19.05 10.24 -11.12
CA VAL A 52 17.92 10.03 -10.22
C VAL A 52 18.13 10.80 -8.92
N GLY A 53 17.18 11.65 -8.57
CA GLY A 53 17.24 12.45 -7.35
C GLY A 53 17.13 11.63 -6.06
N SER A 54 17.46 12.23 -4.91
CA SER A 54 17.42 11.57 -3.60
C SER A 54 16.02 11.02 -3.22
N ARG A 55 14.95 11.63 -3.72
CA ARG A 55 13.57 11.15 -3.52
C ARG A 55 13.24 9.90 -4.33
N GLY A 56 14.07 9.58 -5.33
CA GLY A 56 13.80 8.53 -6.31
C GLY A 56 12.92 9.01 -7.45
N GLU A 57 12.58 8.08 -8.31
CA GLU A 57 11.77 8.31 -9.51
C GLU A 57 10.75 7.20 -9.66
N MET A 58 9.51 7.58 -9.99
CA MET A 58 8.47 6.64 -10.41
C MET A 58 8.66 6.37 -11.88
N MET A 59 8.85 5.11 -12.25
CA MET A 59 9.29 4.73 -13.57
C MET A 59 8.13 4.26 -14.46
N ARG A 60 7.22 3.48 -13.88
CA ARG A 60 6.11 2.89 -14.64
C ARG A 60 4.93 2.59 -13.72
N GLU A 61 3.73 2.70 -14.27
CA GLU A 61 2.46 2.43 -13.59
C GLU A 61 1.56 1.57 -14.45
N GLU A 62 0.80 0.71 -13.78
CA GLU A 62 -0.22 -0.12 -14.39
C GLU A 62 -1.49 -0.09 -13.54
N LEU A 63 -2.64 -0.06 -14.20
CA LEU A 63 -3.94 -0.21 -13.55
C LEU A 63 -4.46 -1.62 -13.78
N ILE A 64 -4.85 -2.27 -12.68
CA ILE A 64 -5.46 -3.60 -12.70
C ILE A 64 -6.95 -3.42 -12.45
N ARG A 65 -7.76 -3.79 -13.40
CA ARG A 65 -9.23 -3.66 -13.35
C ARG A 65 -9.92 -4.86 -13.96
N THR A 66 -11.16 -5.08 -13.57
CA THR A 66 -12.05 -5.98 -14.28
C THR A 66 -12.46 -5.29 -15.57
N LYS A 67 -12.17 -5.88 -16.72
CA LYS A 67 -12.61 -5.30 -18.00
C LYS A 67 -14.14 -5.25 -18.06
N GLY A 68 -14.68 -4.04 -18.08
CA GLY A 68 -16.13 -3.83 -18.18
C GLY A 68 -16.70 -4.55 -19.41
N GLY A 69 -17.80 -5.26 -19.21
CA GLY A 69 -18.58 -5.90 -20.27
C GLY A 69 -18.09 -7.26 -20.75
N LEU A 70 -16.89 -7.69 -20.45
CA LEU A 70 -16.45 -9.06 -20.68
C LEU A 70 -16.59 -9.85 -19.38
N LYS A 71 -17.11 -11.07 -19.47
CA LYS A 71 -17.20 -12.04 -18.35
C LYS A 71 -15.81 -12.57 -17.96
N GLN A 72 -14.83 -11.68 -17.84
CA GLN A 72 -13.51 -12.06 -17.39
C GLN A 72 -13.56 -12.21 -15.87
N GLU A 73 -13.44 -13.44 -15.43
CA GLU A 73 -13.41 -13.77 -14.01
C GLU A 73 -12.18 -13.15 -13.36
N TRP A 74 -12.39 -12.42 -12.25
CA TRP A 74 -11.29 -11.90 -11.45
C TRP A 74 -10.51 -13.06 -10.84
N ASN A 75 -9.24 -13.18 -11.17
CA ASN A 75 -8.37 -14.24 -10.71
C ASN A 75 -6.91 -13.78 -10.61
N PHE A 76 -6.07 -14.62 -10.04
CA PHE A 76 -4.64 -14.34 -9.86
C PHE A 76 -3.90 -14.11 -11.18
N ASP A 77 -4.26 -14.77 -12.26
CA ASP A 77 -3.58 -14.61 -13.55
C ASP A 77 -3.76 -13.20 -14.11
N ILE A 78 -4.92 -12.59 -13.93
CA ILE A 78 -5.17 -11.19 -14.31
C ILE A 78 -4.33 -10.25 -13.44
N TYR A 79 -4.33 -10.49 -12.13
CA TYR A 79 -3.61 -9.67 -11.16
C TYR A 79 -2.10 -9.70 -11.41
N LYS A 80 -1.51 -10.88 -11.50
CA LYS A 80 -0.07 -11.05 -11.68
C LYS A 80 0.49 -10.49 -12.98
N GLN A 81 -0.31 -10.47 -14.06
CA GLN A 81 0.14 -9.94 -15.36
C GLN A 81 0.65 -8.50 -15.28
N ALA A 82 0.05 -7.66 -14.41
CA ALA A 82 0.51 -6.28 -14.23
C ALA A 82 1.94 -6.22 -13.69
N PHE A 83 2.30 -7.12 -12.78
CA PHE A 83 3.64 -7.20 -12.20
C PHE A 83 4.65 -7.79 -13.17
N TYR A 84 4.27 -8.82 -13.93
CA TYR A 84 5.14 -9.43 -14.94
C TYR A 84 5.46 -8.50 -16.11
N ARG A 85 4.66 -7.46 -16.36
CA ARG A 85 4.99 -6.41 -17.33
C ARG A 85 6.21 -5.58 -16.93
N TYR A 86 6.59 -5.62 -15.65
CA TYR A 86 7.81 -4.98 -15.14
C TYR A 86 9.06 -5.85 -15.37
N ASN A 87 8.91 -7.14 -15.70
CA ASN A 87 9.99 -7.99 -16.16
C ASN A 87 10.30 -7.68 -17.64
N CYS A 88 10.80 -6.49 -17.89
CA CYS A 88 11.08 -5.98 -19.22
C CYS A 88 12.58 -5.91 -19.53
N ASP A 89 12.92 -5.81 -20.81
CA ASP A 89 14.29 -5.55 -21.24
C ASP A 89 14.83 -4.27 -20.58
N LYS A 90 16.02 -4.33 -19.97
CA LYS A 90 16.65 -3.18 -19.31
C LYS A 90 16.81 -1.97 -20.23
N ASN A 91 17.00 -2.21 -21.54
CA ASN A 91 17.07 -1.15 -22.53
C ASN A 91 15.71 -0.51 -22.89
N SER A 92 14.60 -1.11 -22.47
CA SER A 92 13.26 -0.54 -22.68
C SER A 92 12.85 0.45 -21.58
N LEU A 93 13.65 0.53 -20.51
CA LEU A 93 13.38 1.38 -19.36
C LEU A 93 14.67 2.08 -18.93
N LEU A 94 14.90 3.24 -19.50
CA LEU A 94 16.12 4.02 -19.31
C LEU A 94 15.87 5.30 -18.51
N THR A 95 16.88 5.71 -17.76
CA THR A 95 16.91 7.00 -17.06
C THR A 95 16.94 8.17 -18.07
N SER A 96 16.80 9.38 -17.58
CA SER A 96 16.99 10.60 -18.37
C SER A 96 18.40 10.70 -19.00
N SER A 97 19.38 9.98 -18.46
CA SER A 97 20.73 9.85 -19.01
C SER A 97 20.91 8.70 -19.99
N HIS A 98 19.83 8.06 -20.43
CA HIS A 98 19.81 6.93 -21.36
C HIS A 98 20.60 5.70 -20.88
N VAL A 99 20.66 5.47 -19.58
CA VAL A 99 21.25 4.28 -18.97
C VAL A 99 20.19 3.47 -18.23
N PRO A 100 20.31 2.13 -18.11
CA PRO A 100 19.41 1.31 -17.31
C PRO A 100 19.40 1.74 -15.84
N TYR A 101 18.25 1.64 -15.19
CA TYR A 101 18.17 1.84 -13.76
C TYR A 101 18.87 0.70 -13.00
N PRO A 102 19.58 0.98 -11.88
CA PRO A 102 20.13 -0.07 -11.04
C PRO A 102 19.05 -0.92 -10.41
N GLU A 103 19.06 -2.21 -10.70
CA GLU A 103 18.00 -3.14 -10.30
C GLU A 103 17.83 -3.24 -8.78
N HIS A 104 18.94 -3.18 -8.03
CA HIS A 104 18.94 -3.21 -6.56
C HIS A 104 18.28 -1.97 -5.92
N ALA A 105 18.07 -0.89 -6.66
CA ALA A 105 17.35 0.28 -6.16
C ALA A 105 15.87 0.31 -6.54
N MET A 106 15.40 -0.72 -7.25
CA MET A 106 14.01 -0.81 -7.68
C MET A 106 13.10 -1.38 -6.59
N THR A 107 11.86 -0.91 -6.58
CA THR A 107 10.80 -1.40 -5.70
C THR A 107 9.48 -1.40 -6.46
N VAL A 108 8.76 -2.51 -6.37
CA VAL A 108 7.38 -2.61 -6.85
C VAL A 108 6.44 -2.28 -5.71
N TYR A 109 5.52 -1.36 -5.97
CA TYR A 109 4.48 -0.95 -5.04
C TYR A 109 3.10 -1.29 -5.57
N SER A 110 2.20 -1.64 -4.69
CA SER A 110 0.77 -1.74 -4.99
C SER A 110 -0.07 -0.90 -4.04
N VAL A 111 -1.18 -0.39 -4.53
CA VAL A 111 -2.21 0.24 -3.70
C VAL A 111 -2.96 -0.89 -2.98
N LEU A 112 -3.18 -0.69 -1.68
CA LEU A 112 -3.80 -1.68 -0.81
C LEU A 112 -5.32 -1.77 -1.01
N ASN A 113 -5.95 -0.66 -1.35
CA ASN A 113 -7.41 -0.56 -1.54
C ASN A 113 -7.73 -0.11 -2.97
N PRO A 114 -8.81 -0.60 -3.59
CA PRO A 114 -9.17 -0.21 -4.93
C PRO A 114 -9.63 1.25 -5.00
N SER A 115 -9.33 1.93 -6.08
CA SER A 115 -9.66 3.33 -6.35
C SER A 115 -10.84 3.43 -7.31
N ASP A 116 -11.73 4.39 -7.09
CA ASP A 116 -12.80 4.72 -8.03
C ASP A 116 -12.23 5.52 -9.21
N GLU A 117 -12.29 4.95 -10.40
CA GLU A 117 -11.73 5.55 -11.62
C GLU A 117 -12.46 6.82 -12.04
N MET A 118 -13.78 6.89 -11.82
CA MET A 118 -14.56 8.08 -12.21
C MET A 118 -14.18 9.28 -11.37
N ASN A 119 -14.07 9.09 -10.05
CA ASN A 119 -13.58 10.14 -9.15
C ASN A 119 -12.15 10.56 -9.48
N CYS A 120 -11.30 9.63 -9.89
CA CYS A 120 -9.95 9.93 -10.35
C CYS A 120 -9.95 10.80 -11.61
N ILE A 121 -10.82 10.50 -12.57
CA ILE A 121 -10.97 11.27 -13.81
C ILE A 121 -11.51 12.67 -13.50
N GLU A 122 -12.51 12.80 -12.62
CA GLU A 122 -13.06 14.09 -12.22
C GLU A 122 -12.01 14.97 -11.55
N ASP A 123 -11.23 14.42 -10.61
CA ASP A 123 -10.12 15.13 -9.97
C ASP A 123 -9.07 15.59 -10.99
N LEU A 124 -8.73 14.74 -11.96
CA LEU A 124 -7.79 15.07 -13.03
C LEU A 124 -8.32 16.22 -13.90
N ILE A 125 -9.60 16.19 -14.28
CA ILE A 125 -10.24 17.25 -15.05
C ILE A 125 -10.27 18.56 -14.26
N ASN A 126 -10.58 18.49 -12.98
CA ASN A 126 -10.62 19.67 -12.10
C ASN A 126 -9.23 20.31 -11.96
N GLU A 127 -8.19 19.51 -11.79
CA GLU A 127 -6.81 19.99 -11.75
C GLU A 127 -6.39 20.63 -13.08
N TYR A 128 -6.71 19.98 -14.21
CA TYR A 128 -6.44 20.54 -15.53
C TYR A 128 -7.12 21.90 -15.72
N ASN A 129 -8.40 22.00 -15.37
CA ASN A 129 -9.16 23.25 -15.50
C ASN A 129 -8.61 24.37 -14.59
N THR A 130 -8.15 24.02 -13.40
CA THR A 130 -7.50 24.95 -12.47
C THR A 130 -6.21 25.51 -13.08
N ARG A 131 -5.33 24.64 -13.58
CA ARG A 131 -4.08 25.07 -14.22
C ARG A 131 -4.31 25.92 -15.47
N ARG A 132 -5.30 25.55 -16.29
CA ARG A 132 -5.70 26.36 -17.45
C ARG A 132 -6.16 27.73 -17.03
N ARG A 133 -6.93 27.85 -15.94
CA ARG A 133 -7.40 29.14 -15.40
C ARG A 133 -6.24 29.97 -14.89
N ASP A 134 -5.29 29.36 -14.18
CA ASP A 134 -4.09 30.04 -13.67
C ASP A 134 -3.23 30.59 -14.82
N MET A 135 -3.01 29.80 -15.86
CA MET A 135 -2.32 30.26 -17.07
C MET A 135 -3.03 31.42 -17.75
N THR A 136 -4.36 31.36 -17.85
CA THR A 136 -5.16 32.47 -18.44
C THR A 136 -5.06 33.73 -17.59
N ASN A 137 -5.10 33.60 -16.26
CA ASN A 137 -4.96 34.71 -15.34
C ASN A 137 -3.54 35.34 -15.40
N ALA A 138 -2.52 34.51 -15.51
CA ALA A 138 -1.13 34.95 -15.69
C ALA A 138 -0.97 35.72 -17.03
N ALA A 139 -1.58 35.20 -18.10
CA ALA A 139 -1.58 35.85 -19.41
C ALA A 139 -2.28 37.22 -19.36
N ARG A 140 -3.44 37.31 -18.70
CA ARG A 140 -4.17 38.60 -18.50
C ARG A 140 -3.36 39.62 -17.73
N LYS A 141 -2.50 39.18 -16.81
CA LYS A 141 -1.60 40.01 -16.02
C LYS A 141 -0.27 40.29 -16.73
N ASN A 142 -0.11 39.85 -17.98
CA ASN A 142 1.16 39.90 -18.73
C ASN A 142 2.36 39.28 -17.96
N SER A 143 2.09 38.31 -17.08
CA SER A 143 3.12 37.65 -16.29
C SER A 143 3.73 36.50 -17.08
N ARG A 144 4.88 36.73 -17.71
CA ARG A 144 5.64 35.67 -18.43
C ARG A 144 6.06 34.51 -17.50
N GLU A 145 6.47 34.85 -16.30
CA GLU A 145 6.86 33.86 -15.27
C GLU A 145 5.67 33.00 -14.87
N GLY A 146 4.50 33.58 -14.60
CA GLY A 146 3.28 32.84 -14.27
C GLY A 146 2.78 31.92 -15.40
N ILE A 147 2.91 32.38 -16.68
CA ILE A 147 2.59 31.53 -17.84
C ILE A 147 3.56 30.37 -17.91
N TYR A 148 4.87 30.62 -17.80
CA TYR A 148 5.90 29.59 -17.85
C TYR A 148 5.71 28.56 -16.73
N ASP A 149 5.48 29.00 -15.50
CA ASP A 149 5.21 28.14 -14.33
C ASP A 149 3.99 27.23 -14.57
N SER A 150 2.93 27.77 -15.12
CA SER A 150 1.71 27.01 -15.43
C SER A 150 1.97 25.99 -16.54
N LEU A 151 2.74 26.33 -17.58
CA LEU A 151 3.12 25.43 -18.65
C LEU A 151 4.03 24.29 -18.18
N VAL A 152 5.02 24.59 -17.34
CA VAL A 152 5.94 23.59 -16.76
C VAL A 152 5.22 22.60 -15.86
N LYS A 153 4.15 23.03 -15.19
CA LYS A 153 3.32 22.16 -14.35
C LYS A 153 2.34 21.28 -15.15
N MET A 154 2.03 21.64 -16.40
CA MET A 154 1.10 20.86 -17.26
C MET A 154 1.55 19.41 -17.50
N PRO A 155 2.81 19.11 -17.80
CA PRO A 155 3.28 17.71 -17.98
C PRO A 155 3.14 16.84 -16.72
N LYS A 156 3.00 17.45 -15.55
CA LYS A 156 2.80 16.74 -14.26
C LYS A 156 1.38 16.23 -14.07
N ILE A 157 0.47 16.42 -15.03
CA ILE A 157 -0.89 15.89 -14.95
C ILE A 157 -0.88 14.37 -14.85
N ALA A 158 0.04 13.68 -15.57
CA ALA A 158 0.20 12.23 -15.45
C ALA A 158 0.65 11.79 -14.04
N GLU A 159 1.53 12.56 -13.38
CA GLU A 159 1.90 12.33 -11.98
C GLU A 159 0.73 12.59 -11.03
N HIS A 160 -0.16 13.51 -11.41
CA HIS A 160 -1.35 13.82 -10.64
C HIS A 160 -2.37 12.69 -10.67
N LEU A 161 -2.50 11.97 -11.77
CA LEU A 161 -3.35 10.79 -11.88
C LEU A 161 -3.04 9.75 -10.81
N LYS A 162 -1.77 9.53 -10.48
CA LYS A 162 -1.32 8.66 -9.37
C LYS A 162 -1.86 9.13 -8.02
N SER A 163 -1.76 10.45 -7.80
CA SER A 163 -2.30 11.06 -6.58
C SER A 163 -3.81 10.89 -6.51
N CYS A 164 -4.51 11.03 -7.63
CA CYS A 164 -5.96 10.83 -7.70
C CYS A 164 -6.32 9.39 -7.32
N HIS A 165 -5.63 8.38 -7.86
CA HIS A 165 -5.85 6.97 -7.48
C HIS A 165 -5.56 6.73 -5.99
N ALA A 166 -4.54 7.35 -5.43
CA ALA A 166 -4.23 7.22 -4.01
C ALA A 166 -5.26 7.90 -3.09
N HIS A 167 -6.03 8.88 -3.60
CA HIS A 167 -7.02 9.61 -2.79
C HIS A 167 -8.44 9.08 -2.92
N ASN A 168 -8.79 8.48 -4.05
CA ASN A 168 -10.16 8.09 -4.37
C ASN A 168 -10.42 6.60 -4.10
N CYS A 169 -10.26 6.18 -2.84
CA CYS A 169 -10.58 4.83 -2.37
C CYS A 169 -11.83 4.86 -1.49
N PRO A 170 -13.03 4.80 -2.07
CA PRO A 170 -14.29 4.85 -1.31
C PRO A 170 -14.46 3.62 -0.43
N ARG A 171 -14.06 2.45 -0.91
CA ARG A 171 -14.01 1.23 -0.12
C ARG A 171 -12.63 1.07 0.50
N ARG A 172 -12.49 1.46 1.76
CA ARG A 172 -11.32 1.10 2.54
C ARG A 172 -11.56 -0.21 3.21
N ILE A 173 -10.90 -1.22 2.72
CA ILE A 173 -10.97 -2.57 3.23
C ILE A 173 -9.89 -2.74 4.28
N TRP A 174 -8.70 -2.24 3.97
CA TRP A 174 -7.50 -2.35 4.80
C TRP A 174 -6.96 -0.98 5.21
N ILE A 175 -6.49 -0.89 6.42
CA ILE A 175 -5.71 0.23 6.97
C ILE A 175 -4.28 -0.26 7.16
N ASP A 176 -3.31 0.53 6.76
CA ASP A 176 -1.90 0.24 6.91
C ASP A 176 -1.28 1.06 8.05
N PHE A 177 -0.58 0.39 8.94
CA PHE A 177 0.28 1.00 9.97
C PHE A 177 1.73 0.77 9.56
N ASP A 178 2.34 1.80 8.99
CA ASP A 178 3.73 1.78 8.52
C ASP A 178 4.67 2.02 9.71
N MET A 179 5.58 1.08 9.95
CA MET A 179 6.52 1.06 11.06
C MET A 179 7.94 0.99 10.54
N ASP A 180 8.56 2.16 10.33
CA ASP A 180 9.96 2.24 9.95
C ASP A 180 10.88 1.88 11.12
N VAL A 181 11.77 0.91 10.91
CA VAL A 181 12.83 0.55 11.86
C VAL A 181 14.14 1.18 11.42
N LYS A 182 14.82 1.91 12.31
CA LYS A 182 16.12 2.51 11.98
C LYS A 182 17.17 1.45 11.66
N LYS A 183 18.07 1.77 10.75
CA LYS A 183 19.06 0.84 10.19
C LYS A 183 19.90 0.11 11.26
N VAL A 184 20.23 0.77 12.37
CA VAL A 184 21.01 0.21 13.48
C VAL A 184 20.30 -0.89 14.27
N PHE A 185 18.96 -0.99 14.13
CA PHE A 185 18.13 -2.02 14.80
C PHE A 185 17.62 -3.08 13.84
N ARG A 186 18.05 -3.10 12.59
CA ARG A 186 17.63 -4.11 11.60
C ARG A 186 18.50 -5.37 11.69
N THR A 187 18.92 -5.77 12.90
CA THR A 187 19.48 -7.12 13.09
C THR A 187 18.34 -8.16 13.13
N PRO A 188 18.58 -9.39 12.69
CA PRO A 188 17.55 -10.44 12.69
C PRO A 188 16.85 -10.58 14.05
N GLU A 189 17.63 -10.63 15.14
CA GLU A 189 17.13 -10.83 16.51
C GLU A 189 16.22 -9.68 16.95
N LYS A 190 16.59 -8.44 16.63
CA LYS A 190 15.80 -7.26 16.99
C LYS A 190 14.53 -7.16 16.15
N LEU A 191 14.62 -7.48 14.86
CA LEU A 191 13.43 -7.52 14.00
C LEU A 191 12.44 -8.59 14.45
N ASP A 192 12.92 -9.75 14.88
CA ASP A 192 12.04 -10.83 15.37
C ASP A 192 11.33 -10.43 16.68
N ILE A 193 12.02 -9.73 17.58
CA ILE A 193 11.41 -9.19 18.79
C ILE A 193 10.31 -8.18 18.44
N ILE A 194 10.60 -7.22 17.57
CA ILE A 194 9.63 -6.21 17.13
C ILE A 194 8.42 -6.89 16.46
N GLN A 195 8.67 -7.85 15.59
CA GLN A 195 7.63 -8.63 14.92
C GLN A 195 6.70 -9.33 15.93
N ASN A 196 7.27 -9.99 16.95
CA ASN A 196 6.51 -10.67 17.99
C ASN A 196 5.64 -9.71 18.79
N VAL A 197 6.15 -8.54 19.15
CA VAL A 197 5.36 -7.51 19.84
C VAL A 197 4.23 -6.97 18.97
N ILE A 198 4.50 -6.70 17.69
CA ILE A 198 3.46 -6.28 16.73
C ILE A 198 2.37 -7.37 16.63
N HIS A 199 2.78 -8.63 16.56
CA HIS A 199 1.85 -9.75 16.48
C HIS A 199 1.01 -9.88 17.77
N GLU A 200 1.63 -9.85 18.94
CA GLU A 200 0.94 -9.93 20.23
C GLU A 200 -0.09 -8.81 20.41
N GLU A 201 0.30 -7.56 20.15
CA GLU A 201 -0.61 -6.40 20.27
C GLU A 201 -1.68 -6.39 19.19
N GLY A 202 -1.34 -6.79 17.97
CA GLY A 202 -2.30 -6.98 16.89
C GLY A 202 -3.34 -8.05 17.21
N PHE A 203 -2.90 -9.19 17.72
CA PHE A 203 -3.79 -10.28 18.11
C PHE A 203 -4.77 -9.86 19.21
N LYS A 204 -4.28 -9.14 20.25
CA LYS A 204 -5.11 -8.62 21.35
C LYS A 204 -6.18 -7.65 20.86
N LEU A 205 -5.84 -6.78 19.91
CA LEU A 205 -6.72 -5.70 19.48
C LEU A 205 -7.63 -6.07 18.32
N PHE A 206 -7.14 -6.81 17.36
CA PHE A 206 -7.84 -7.10 16.11
C PHE A 206 -8.37 -8.54 16.04
N GLY A 207 -7.74 -9.46 16.78
CA GLY A 207 -8.04 -10.89 16.69
C GLY A 207 -7.40 -11.57 15.48
N LYS A 208 -7.43 -12.89 15.48
CA LYS A 208 -6.85 -13.75 14.45
C LYS A 208 -7.49 -13.53 13.08
N GLY A 209 -6.70 -13.55 12.02
CA GLY A 209 -7.16 -13.41 10.63
C GLY A 209 -7.62 -12.01 10.22
N ASN A 210 -7.60 -11.03 11.13
CA ASN A 210 -8.06 -9.68 10.87
C ASN A 210 -6.94 -8.67 10.62
N PHE A 211 -5.69 -9.12 10.71
CA PHE A 211 -4.53 -8.30 10.41
C PHE A 211 -3.41 -9.14 9.80
N ALA A 212 -2.65 -8.55 8.91
CA ALA A 212 -1.45 -9.15 8.30
C ALA A 212 -0.24 -8.28 8.60
N ILE A 213 0.89 -8.91 8.90
CA ILE A 213 2.16 -8.24 9.16
C ILE A 213 3.06 -8.45 7.95
N LEU A 214 3.35 -7.39 7.23
CA LEU A 214 4.25 -7.36 6.09
C LEU A 214 5.64 -6.90 6.55
N LYS A 215 6.61 -7.81 6.55
CA LYS A 215 8.03 -7.50 6.80
C LYS A 215 8.66 -6.99 5.52
N THR A 216 9.29 -5.83 5.61
CA THR A 216 9.95 -5.14 4.50
C THR A 216 11.42 -4.90 4.81
N SER A 217 12.20 -4.42 3.86
CA SER A 217 13.59 -4.01 4.09
C SER A 217 13.72 -2.82 5.04
N GLY A 218 12.65 -2.04 5.22
CA GLY A 218 12.61 -0.83 6.05
C GLY A 218 12.07 -1.04 7.45
N GLY A 219 11.30 -2.10 7.67
CA GLY A 219 10.55 -2.33 8.89
C GLY A 219 9.32 -3.19 8.63
N PHE A 220 8.16 -2.76 9.14
CA PHE A 220 6.93 -3.52 9.06
C PHE A 220 5.76 -2.64 8.61
N HIS A 221 4.83 -3.23 7.86
CA HIS A 221 3.49 -2.70 7.68
C HIS A 221 2.50 -3.64 8.36
N THR A 222 1.63 -3.12 9.20
CA THR A 222 0.52 -3.90 9.75
C THR A 222 -0.76 -3.51 9.02
N LEU A 223 -1.24 -4.42 8.21
CA LEU A 223 -2.46 -4.27 7.42
C LEU A 223 -3.63 -4.77 8.26
N VAL A 224 -4.56 -3.90 8.60
CA VAL A 224 -5.69 -4.24 9.49
C VAL A 224 -7.00 -4.04 8.75
N ARG A 225 -7.93 -5.00 8.87
CA ARG A 225 -9.29 -4.84 8.33
C ARG A 225 -9.99 -3.68 9.01
N LYS A 226 -10.51 -2.74 8.22
CA LYS A 226 -11.14 -1.51 8.71
C LYS A 226 -12.28 -1.80 9.69
N GLU A 227 -13.05 -2.83 9.44
CA GLU A 227 -14.19 -3.24 10.28
C GLU A 227 -13.78 -3.66 11.70
N CYS A 228 -12.52 -4.04 11.89
CA CYS A 228 -11.94 -4.41 13.19
C CYS A 228 -11.48 -3.21 14.00
N LEU A 229 -11.43 -2.01 13.42
CA LEU A 229 -11.04 -0.78 14.11
C LEU A 229 -12.22 -0.21 14.92
N LYS A 230 -12.53 -0.85 16.05
CA LYS A 230 -13.57 -0.39 17.01
C LYS A 230 -13.06 0.60 18.04
N PHE A 231 -11.81 1.04 17.95
CA PHE A 231 -11.08 1.90 18.90
C PHE A 231 -10.24 2.92 18.11
N ASN A 232 -9.58 3.82 18.83
CA ASN A 232 -8.68 4.78 18.24
C ASN A 232 -7.49 4.05 17.58
N PRO A 233 -7.24 4.21 16.27
CA PRO A 233 -6.11 3.56 15.60
C PRO A 233 -4.75 3.83 16.24
N ASN A 234 -4.60 4.97 16.94
CA ASN A 234 -3.37 5.31 17.65
C ASN A 234 -3.10 4.39 18.84
N ASP A 235 -4.12 3.71 19.40
CA ASP A 235 -3.96 2.83 20.55
C ASP A 235 -3.07 1.64 20.22
N PHE A 236 -3.20 1.08 19.01
CA PHE A 236 -2.32 0.00 18.55
C PHE A 236 -0.85 0.43 18.57
N ILE A 237 -0.56 1.58 17.98
CA ILE A 237 0.79 2.14 17.92
C ILE A 237 1.34 2.40 19.33
N THR A 238 0.52 3.01 20.17
CA THR A 238 0.87 3.31 21.55
C THR A 238 1.17 2.04 22.34
N ASN A 239 0.36 0.99 22.17
CA ASN A 239 0.56 -0.28 22.85
C ASN A 239 1.84 -0.99 22.38
N VAL A 240 2.08 -1.08 21.07
CA VAL A 240 3.33 -1.64 20.53
C VAL A 240 4.54 -0.90 21.09
N THR A 241 4.52 0.43 21.07
CA THR A 241 5.60 1.26 21.60
C THR A 241 5.82 1.04 23.09
N LYS A 242 4.73 1.04 23.87
CA LYS A 242 4.79 0.81 25.32
C LYS A 242 5.33 -0.58 25.65
N THR A 243 4.86 -1.62 24.98
CA THR A 243 5.31 -2.99 25.21
C THR A 243 6.79 -3.17 24.88
N LEU A 244 7.29 -2.53 23.81
CA LEU A 244 8.71 -2.52 23.49
C LEU A 244 9.53 -1.80 24.59
N THR A 245 9.03 -0.68 25.13
CA THR A 245 9.68 0.07 26.20
C THR A 245 9.70 -0.73 27.52
N ASP A 246 8.57 -1.32 27.90
CA ASP A 246 8.42 -2.07 29.16
C ASP A 246 9.29 -3.34 29.20
N ARG A 247 9.76 -3.83 28.03
CA ARG A 247 10.67 -4.98 27.91
C ARG A 247 12.15 -4.58 27.82
N ASP A 248 12.52 -3.40 28.33
CA ASP A 248 13.89 -2.84 28.31
C ASP A 248 14.48 -2.65 26.89
N TYR A 249 13.64 -2.49 25.88
CA TYR A 249 14.06 -2.07 24.53
C TYR A 249 14.03 -0.54 24.39
N ILE A 250 14.48 0.18 25.42
CA ILE A 250 14.44 1.64 25.51
C ILE A 250 15.16 2.30 24.32
N ASP A 251 16.26 1.71 23.86
CA ASP A 251 17.00 2.19 22.71
C ASP A 251 16.23 2.09 21.38
N VAL A 252 15.19 1.27 21.35
CA VAL A 252 14.29 1.15 20.20
C VAL A 252 13.26 2.28 20.17
N TYR A 253 12.88 2.81 21.33
CA TYR A 253 11.83 3.82 21.47
C TYR A 253 12.18 5.15 20.80
N ASP A 254 13.37 5.69 21.01
CA ASP A 254 13.82 6.96 20.38
C ASP A 254 14.03 6.82 18.87
N GLU A 255 14.00 5.58 18.37
CA GLU A 255 14.41 5.24 17.04
C GLU A 255 13.33 4.46 16.24
N PHE A 256 12.27 4.06 16.94
CA PHE A 256 11.09 3.47 16.35
C PHE A 256 10.14 4.59 15.88
N VAL A 257 10.38 5.08 14.68
CA VAL A 257 9.47 6.03 14.06
C VAL A 257 8.29 5.24 13.50
N ILE A 258 7.29 5.02 14.34
CA ILE A 258 5.97 4.67 13.86
C ILE A 258 5.46 5.91 13.17
N ASN A 259 5.43 5.85 11.86
CA ASN A 259 4.74 6.85 11.09
C ASN A 259 3.29 6.37 10.98
N PRO A 260 2.39 6.80 11.92
CA PRO A 260 0.96 6.54 11.76
C PRO A 260 0.64 7.25 10.47
N GLN A 261 0.50 6.47 9.41
CA GLN A 261 0.40 6.97 8.05
C GLN A 261 -0.28 8.30 8.06
N ARG A 262 0.54 9.33 8.09
CA ARG A 262 0.23 10.69 7.73
C ARG A 262 -1.26 11.06 7.83
N ALA A 263 -1.92 10.55 8.89
CA ALA A 263 -3.21 11.06 9.32
C ALA A 263 -3.14 12.59 9.56
N LYS A 264 -1.90 13.14 9.63
CA LYS A 264 -1.63 14.58 9.70
C LYS A 264 -1.74 15.31 8.37
N GLU A 265 -1.73 14.60 7.25
CA GLU A 265 -2.03 15.19 5.93
C GLU A 265 -3.48 14.90 5.52
N GLN A 266 -4.40 14.86 6.46
CA GLN A 266 -5.80 15.10 6.13
C GLN A 266 -5.86 16.47 5.48
N ASP A 267 -6.21 16.48 4.21
CA ASP A 267 -6.62 17.68 3.53
C ASP A 267 -7.73 18.30 4.40
N LYS A 268 -7.44 19.43 5.03
CA LYS A 268 -8.39 20.09 5.95
C LYS A 268 -9.67 20.48 5.25
N GLU A 269 -9.61 20.67 3.94
CA GLU A 269 -10.75 21.01 3.10
C GLU A 269 -11.56 19.77 2.68
N HIS A 270 -10.91 18.59 2.66
CA HIS A 270 -11.52 17.33 2.25
C HIS A 270 -11.13 16.18 3.18
N PRO A 271 -11.67 16.15 4.41
CA PRO A 271 -11.29 15.17 5.43
C PRO A 271 -11.55 13.70 5.04
N TRP A 272 -12.32 13.46 3.98
CA TRP A 272 -12.59 12.13 3.42
C TRP A 272 -11.55 11.68 2.37
N ARG A 273 -10.70 12.59 1.88
CA ARG A 273 -9.60 12.26 0.96
C ARG A 273 -8.40 11.74 1.74
N VAL A 274 -8.48 10.50 2.19
CA VAL A 274 -7.32 9.85 2.81
C VAL A 274 -6.55 9.10 1.72
N LYS A 275 -5.25 9.39 1.60
CA LYS A 275 -4.36 8.69 0.68
C LYS A 275 -4.44 7.19 0.92
N ALA A 276 -4.75 6.42 -0.12
CA ALA A 276 -4.56 4.99 -0.03
C ALA A 276 -3.04 4.72 0.04
N PRO A 277 -2.58 3.98 1.04
CA PRO A 277 -1.19 3.65 1.15
C PRO A 277 -0.76 2.79 -0.03
N MET A 278 0.39 3.14 -0.58
CA MET A 278 1.13 2.26 -1.47
C MET A 278 2.11 1.48 -0.61
N ILE A 279 1.95 0.18 -0.57
CA ILE A 279 2.85 -0.71 0.14
C ILE A 279 3.82 -1.37 -0.82
N PRO A 280 5.04 -1.71 -0.39
CA PRO A 280 5.89 -2.61 -1.15
C PRO A 280 5.17 -3.95 -1.33
N THR A 281 5.07 -4.41 -2.59
CA THR A 281 4.23 -5.56 -2.93
C THR A 281 4.87 -6.87 -2.45
N PRO A 282 4.17 -7.71 -1.66
CA PRO A 282 4.66 -9.02 -1.26
C PRO A 282 5.07 -9.89 -2.46
N GLY A 283 6.21 -10.56 -2.36
CA GLY A 283 6.76 -11.40 -3.42
C GLY A 283 7.39 -10.63 -4.59
N CYS A 284 7.25 -9.31 -4.66
CA CYS A 284 7.86 -8.49 -5.68
C CYS A 284 9.12 -7.79 -5.16
N ARG A 285 10.00 -7.40 -6.07
CA ARG A 285 11.27 -6.77 -5.73
C ARG A 285 11.11 -5.55 -4.86
N GLN A 286 11.84 -5.57 -3.76
CA GLN A 286 12.17 -4.41 -2.93
C GLN A 286 13.68 -4.45 -2.68
N TYR A 287 14.44 -3.71 -3.49
CA TYR A 287 15.90 -3.74 -3.50
C TYR A 287 16.43 -5.13 -3.89
N ASP A 288 17.27 -5.75 -3.06
CA ASP A 288 17.82 -7.09 -3.29
C ASP A 288 16.97 -8.21 -2.71
N SER A 289 15.78 -7.90 -2.20
CA SER A 289 14.87 -8.84 -1.56
C SER A 289 13.41 -8.60 -1.99
N TYR A 290 12.49 -9.20 -1.30
CA TYR A 290 11.05 -8.96 -1.45
C TYR A 290 10.36 -8.91 -0.08
N PRO A 291 9.26 -8.16 0.06
CA PRO A 291 8.45 -8.15 1.26
C PRO A 291 7.72 -9.48 1.47
N VAL A 292 7.56 -9.89 2.73
CA VAL A 292 6.97 -11.17 3.13
C VAL A 292 5.90 -10.96 4.19
N ILE A 293 4.75 -11.63 4.05
CA ILE A 293 3.76 -11.71 5.13
C ILE A 293 4.23 -12.77 6.14
N VAL A 294 4.38 -12.35 7.41
CA VAL A 294 5.03 -13.18 8.43
C VAL A 294 4.07 -13.90 9.38
N ASN A 295 2.78 -13.61 9.32
CA ASN A 295 1.75 -14.25 10.16
C ASN A 295 0.65 -14.94 9.32
N LYS A 296 1.06 -15.64 8.27
CA LYS A 296 0.14 -16.33 7.33
C LYS A 296 -0.72 -17.39 8.02
N GLU A 297 -0.19 -18.04 9.04
CA GLU A 297 -0.87 -19.07 9.82
C GLU A 297 -2.11 -18.55 10.53
N ASP A 298 -2.19 -17.24 10.79
CA ASP A 298 -3.38 -16.64 11.39
C ASP A 298 -4.59 -16.62 10.44
N PHE A 299 -4.36 -16.77 9.14
CA PHE A 299 -5.40 -16.79 8.09
C PHE A 299 -5.84 -18.20 7.71
N ASN A 300 -5.08 -19.23 8.13
CA ASN A 300 -5.30 -20.63 7.75
C ASN A 300 -6.32 -21.38 8.62
N GLU A 301 -7.07 -20.69 9.48
CA GLU A 301 -8.25 -21.35 10.03
C GLU A 301 -9.38 -21.27 9.03
N ASP A 302 -9.71 -22.42 8.45
CA ASP A 302 -11.06 -22.65 7.94
C ASP A 302 -12.02 -22.05 8.96
N PHE A 303 -12.84 -21.09 8.52
CA PHE A 303 -14.05 -20.69 9.23
C PHE A 303 -14.94 -21.92 9.19
N ASN A 304 -14.65 -22.87 10.07
CA ASN A 304 -15.44 -24.05 10.23
C ASN A 304 -16.75 -23.53 10.84
N GLU A 305 -17.88 -23.72 10.17
CA GLU A 305 -19.22 -23.37 10.70
C GLU A 305 -19.38 -23.92 12.13
N ASP A 306 -18.69 -25.05 12.44
CA ASP A 306 -18.58 -25.63 13.77
C ASP A 306 -17.90 -24.70 14.80
N SER A 307 -16.99 -23.81 14.40
CA SER A 307 -16.35 -22.88 15.34
C SER A 307 -17.28 -21.73 15.73
N VAL A 308 -18.11 -21.27 14.80
CA VAL A 308 -19.14 -20.24 15.05
C VAL A 308 -20.23 -20.82 15.96
N GLU A 309 -20.69 -22.06 15.72
CA GLU A 309 -21.65 -22.74 16.59
C GLU A 309 -21.10 -22.97 17.99
N ASN A 310 -19.83 -23.37 18.12
CA ASN A 310 -19.17 -23.54 19.42
C ASN A 310 -18.98 -22.23 20.18
N ILE A 311 -18.62 -21.14 19.48
CA ILE A 311 -18.51 -19.81 20.08
C ILE A 311 -19.89 -19.29 20.49
N THR A 312 -20.88 -19.43 19.62
CA THR A 312 -22.27 -19.05 19.90
C THR A 312 -22.79 -19.80 21.13
N LYS A 313 -22.58 -21.10 21.19
CA LYS A 313 -23.00 -21.93 22.32
C LYS A 313 -22.30 -21.55 23.62
N LYS A 314 -21.00 -21.27 23.60
CA LYS A 314 -20.26 -20.75 24.78
C LYS A 314 -20.75 -19.38 25.24
N LEU A 315 -21.13 -18.50 24.29
CA LEU A 315 -21.68 -17.20 24.62
C LEU A 315 -23.10 -17.33 25.18
N GLU A 316 -23.94 -18.21 24.64
CA GLU A 316 -25.27 -18.53 25.14
C GLU A 316 -25.21 -19.08 26.58
N GLU A 317 -24.29 -20.03 26.84
CA GLU A 317 -24.08 -20.60 28.17
C GLU A 317 -23.54 -19.58 29.17
N LYS A 318 -22.64 -18.68 28.72
CA LYS A 318 -21.98 -17.68 29.61
C LYS A 318 -22.89 -16.51 29.99
N PHE A 319 -23.78 -16.12 29.11
CA PHE A 319 -24.61 -14.92 29.26
C PHE A 319 -26.11 -15.21 29.40
N ASP A 320 -26.51 -16.48 29.42
CA ASP A 320 -27.91 -16.93 29.48
C ASP A 320 -28.81 -16.26 28.41
N ILE A 321 -28.28 -16.11 27.19
CA ILE A 321 -28.94 -15.52 26.03
C ILE A 321 -29.04 -16.53 24.91
N LYS A 322 -30.17 -16.54 24.18
CA LYS A 322 -30.30 -17.33 22.94
C LYS A 322 -30.13 -16.45 21.73
N PHE A 323 -29.15 -16.78 20.88
CA PHE A 323 -29.00 -16.14 19.57
C PHE A 323 -30.03 -16.74 18.60
N VAL A 324 -30.85 -15.90 18.02
CA VAL A 324 -31.83 -16.33 16.99
C VAL A 324 -31.17 -16.12 15.63
N ARG A 325 -30.92 -17.20 14.90
CA ARG A 325 -30.44 -17.14 13.52
C ARG A 325 -31.56 -16.55 12.64
N VAL A 326 -31.36 -15.30 12.18
CA VAL A 326 -32.28 -14.67 11.23
C VAL A 326 -31.83 -15.08 9.82
N ASP A 327 -32.64 -15.88 9.14
CA ASP A 327 -32.45 -16.21 7.74
C ASP A 327 -32.82 -15.00 6.88
N LEU A 328 -31.80 -14.24 6.44
CA LEU A 328 -31.99 -13.04 5.63
C LEU A 328 -32.62 -13.29 4.25
N LYS A 329 -32.71 -14.55 3.82
CA LYS A 329 -33.38 -14.92 2.56
C LYS A 329 -34.92 -14.77 2.62
N ASN A 330 -35.48 -14.65 3.82
CA ASN A 330 -36.91 -14.53 4.05
C ASN A 330 -37.38 -13.11 4.41
N LEU A 331 -36.50 -12.13 4.40
CA LEU A 331 -36.84 -10.71 4.51
C LEU A 331 -37.12 -10.17 3.09
N LYS A 332 -38.35 -10.29 2.63
CA LYS A 332 -38.88 -9.57 1.46
C LYS A 332 -39.46 -8.24 1.89
#